data_2ae9feb15111ca64a53a3cbd1dc2e0ed
#
_entry.id   2ae9feb15111ca64a53a3cbd1dc2e0ed
#
_cell.length_a   1.000
_cell.length_b   1.000
_cell.length_c   1.000
_cell.angle_alpha   90.00
_cell.angle_beta   90.00
_cell.angle_gamma   90.00
#
_symmetry.space_group_name_H-M   'P 1'
#
loop_
_entity.id
_entity.type
_entity.pdbx_description
1 polymer ?
#
loop_
_entity_poly.entity_id
_entity_poly.type
_entity_poly.pdbx_seq_one_letter_code
_entity_poly.pdbx_strand_id
1 'polypeptide(L)'
;VIHDLESHDESTPMLASEAVKNPAYRSALISGFANGWVNFGVRVSTVPLFAAMLFPKGTAVAGMVLAAFAVGNAGGLQFSGRLADSLGRKPLIIAGLIVNATFTGVLGWMDNLWLILLVSVIAGIGGGLLNPAQQATVADIIGNKRSGGKVLATFQMAQDFGAILGPIAIGMLVDAQGYHVAFTACGAIGLVAAGVWLVHGKETRPQPTA
;
A
#
# COMPACT_ATOMS: atom_id res chain seq x y z
N VAL A 1 37.38 -25.32 -17.10
CA VAL A 1 36.68 -24.94 -15.84
C VAL A 1 36.57 -23.41 -15.68
N ILE A 2 37.10 -22.59 -16.63
CA ILE A 2 37.04 -21.11 -16.55
C ILE A 2 36.10 -20.53 -17.63
N HIS A 3 35.47 -21.36 -18.47
CA HIS A 3 34.67 -20.92 -19.62
C HIS A 3 33.16 -20.87 -19.33
N ASP A 4 32.70 -21.29 -18.15
CA ASP A 4 31.28 -21.37 -17.80
C ASP A 4 30.78 -20.20 -16.89
N LEU A 5 31.60 -19.17 -16.67
CA LEU A 5 31.23 -18.02 -15.84
C LEU A 5 30.84 -16.76 -16.65
N GLU A 6 30.81 -16.81 -17.97
CA GLU A 6 30.47 -15.66 -18.82
C GLU A 6 29.08 -15.72 -19.48
N SER A 7 28.24 -16.67 -19.14
CA SER A 7 26.82 -16.60 -19.49
C SER A 7 26.01 -15.92 -18.38
N HIS A 8 26.41 -14.75 -17.90
CA HIS A 8 25.44 -13.78 -17.44
C HIS A 8 24.66 -13.35 -18.68
N ASP A 9 23.57 -14.07 -18.93
CA ASP A 9 22.52 -13.73 -19.86
C ASP A 9 22.28 -12.23 -19.74
N GLU A 10 22.66 -11.46 -20.77
CA GLU A 10 22.32 -10.03 -20.86
C GLU A 10 20.81 -9.94 -21.02
N SER A 11 20.10 -10.16 -19.90
CA SER A 11 18.66 -9.99 -19.83
C SER A 11 18.36 -8.53 -20.19
N THR A 12 17.81 -8.33 -21.38
CA THR A 12 17.46 -7.00 -21.88
C THR A 12 16.65 -6.24 -20.81
N PRO A 13 17.12 -5.08 -20.31
CA PRO A 13 16.43 -4.40 -19.24
C PRO A 13 15.07 -3.90 -19.71
N MET A 14 14.04 -4.15 -18.90
CA MET A 14 12.71 -3.57 -19.13
C MET A 14 12.73 -2.09 -18.77
N LEU A 15 12.31 -1.22 -19.69
CA LEU A 15 12.21 0.19 -19.45
C LEU A 15 10.88 0.54 -18.75
N ALA A 16 10.91 1.53 -17.85
CA ALA A 16 9.69 2.02 -17.19
C ALA A 16 8.65 2.53 -18.21
N SER A 17 9.09 3.16 -19.30
CA SER A 17 8.23 3.62 -20.41
C SER A 17 7.51 2.49 -21.14
N GLU A 18 8.09 1.29 -21.16
CA GLU A 18 7.47 0.09 -21.68
C GLU A 18 6.45 -0.48 -20.70
N ALA A 19 6.82 -0.58 -19.42
CA ALA A 19 5.95 -1.08 -18.36
C ALA A 19 4.68 -0.24 -18.20
N VAL A 20 4.75 1.09 -18.37
CA VAL A 20 3.61 2.02 -18.29
C VAL A 20 2.55 1.74 -19.37
N LYS A 21 2.89 1.07 -20.47
CA LYS A 21 1.89 0.63 -21.45
C LYS A 21 0.97 -0.46 -20.90
N ASN A 22 1.41 -1.20 -19.88
CA ASN A 22 0.59 -2.22 -19.22
C ASN A 22 -0.41 -1.57 -18.26
N PRO A 23 -1.74 -1.79 -18.43
CA PRO A 23 -2.75 -1.24 -17.53
C PRO A 23 -2.59 -1.66 -16.06
N ALA A 24 -2.14 -2.89 -15.80
CA ALA A 24 -1.87 -3.36 -14.44
C ALA A 24 -0.74 -2.59 -13.78
N TYR A 25 0.31 -2.23 -14.54
CA TYR A 25 1.42 -1.43 -14.00
C TYR A 25 0.99 0.01 -13.68
N ARG A 26 0.18 0.64 -14.53
CA ARG A 26 -0.39 1.97 -14.24
C ARG A 26 -1.25 1.94 -12.97
N SER A 27 -2.09 0.92 -12.83
CA SER A 27 -2.89 0.73 -11.62
C SER A 27 -2.01 0.47 -10.40
N ALA A 28 -0.89 -0.27 -10.56
CA ALA A 28 0.07 -0.48 -9.50
C ALA A 28 0.78 0.81 -9.07
N LEU A 29 1.15 1.69 -10.00
CA LEU A 29 1.73 3.00 -9.66
C LEU A 29 0.76 3.87 -8.85
N ILE A 30 -0.52 3.91 -9.25
CA ILE A 30 -1.55 4.70 -8.55
C ILE A 30 -1.80 4.12 -7.15
N SER A 31 -1.94 2.81 -7.04
CA SER A 31 -2.13 2.17 -5.72
C SER A 31 -0.86 2.19 -4.88
N GLY A 32 0.31 2.16 -5.50
CA GLY A 32 1.59 2.37 -4.83
C GLY A 32 1.67 3.76 -4.20
N PHE A 33 1.34 4.80 -4.96
CA PHE A 33 1.23 6.16 -4.45
C PHE A 33 0.23 6.26 -3.28
N ALA A 34 -0.98 5.69 -3.43
CA ALA A 34 -2.00 5.70 -2.37
C ALA A 34 -1.52 4.95 -1.12
N ASN A 35 -0.84 3.82 -1.28
CA ASN A 35 -0.25 3.05 -0.18
C ASN A 35 0.86 3.85 0.55
N GLY A 36 1.72 4.50 -0.20
CA GLY A 36 2.72 5.42 0.33
C GLY A 36 2.08 6.55 1.13
N TRP A 37 1.08 7.21 0.55
CA TRP A 37 0.31 8.28 1.19
C TRP A 37 -0.32 7.83 2.53
N VAL A 38 -1.08 6.74 2.51
CA VAL A 38 -1.84 6.28 3.68
C VAL A 38 -0.94 5.66 4.74
N ASN A 39 -0.10 4.69 4.37
CA ASN A 39 0.59 3.83 5.32
C ASN A 39 1.99 4.31 5.68
N PHE A 40 2.75 4.84 4.73
CA PHE A 40 4.11 5.32 5.00
C PHE A 40 4.15 6.81 5.32
N GLY A 41 3.19 7.59 4.85
CA GLY A 41 3.06 9.01 5.15
C GLY A 41 2.17 9.29 6.35
N VAL A 42 0.86 9.33 6.12
CA VAL A 42 -0.14 9.81 7.10
C VAL A 42 -0.18 8.97 8.36
N ARG A 43 -0.07 7.64 8.24
CA ARG A 43 -0.09 6.76 9.42
C ARG A 43 1.08 7.00 10.35
N VAL A 44 2.26 7.22 9.81
CA VAL A 44 3.47 7.41 10.64
C VAL A 44 3.53 8.81 11.23
N SER A 45 2.99 9.82 10.56
CA SER A 45 3.05 11.21 10.99
C SER A 45 1.78 11.70 11.70
N THR A 46 0.63 11.57 11.04
CA THR A 46 -0.62 12.22 11.47
C THR A 46 -1.38 11.41 12.52
N VAL A 47 -1.35 10.07 12.44
CA VAL A 47 -2.04 9.21 13.42
C VAL A 47 -1.48 9.36 14.83
N PRO A 48 -0.16 9.41 15.06
CA PRO A 48 0.39 9.70 16.38
C PRO A 48 -0.02 11.06 16.94
N LEU A 49 -0.06 12.09 16.11
CA LEU A 49 -0.50 13.42 16.52
C LEU A 49 -1.98 13.43 16.93
N PHE A 50 -2.83 12.76 16.18
CA PHE A 50 -4.24 12.57 16.51
C PHE A 50 -4.43 11.86 17.86
N ALA A 51 -3.72 10.76 18.07
CA ALA A 51 -3.77 10.02 19.34
C ALA A 51 -3.25 10.85 20.52
N ALA A 52 -2.17 11.61 20.30
CA ALA A 52 -1.60 12.48 21.31
C ALA A 52 -2.56 13.63 21.72
N MET A 53 -3.37 14.12 20.79
CA MET A 53 -4.37 15.16 21.06
C MET A 53 -5.55 14.60 21.87
N LEU A 54 -5.99 13.38 21.60
CA LEU A 54 -7.19 12.81 22.20
C LEU A 54 -6.99 12.30 23.64
N PHE A 55 -5.78 11.88 23.99
CA PHE A 55 -5.54 11.16 25.23
C PHE A 55 -4.45 11.81 26.11
N PRO A 56 -4.62 11.83 27.46
CA PRO A 56 -3.65 12.44 28.37
C PRO A 56 -2.23 11.83 28.32
N LYS A 57 -2.13 10.53 27.98
CA LYS A 57 -0.84 9.83 27.78
C LYS A 57 -0.53 9.67 26.28
N GLY A 58 -0.67 10.76 25.52
CA GLY A 58 -0.68 10.76 24.05
C GLY A 58 0.46 10.03 23.40
N THR A 59 1.69 10.16 23.89
CA THR A 59 2.85 9.46 23.31
C THR A 59 2.74 7.94 23.45
N ALA A 60 2.31 7.44 24.61
CA ALA A 60 2.13 6.01 24.82
C ALA A 60 0.98 5.47 23.96
N VAL A 61 -0.13 6.21 23.90
CA VAL A 61 -1.29 5.86 23.08
C VAL A 61 -0.93 5.85 21.59
N ALA A 62 -0.16 6.83 21.12
CA ALA A 62 0.36 6.86 19.76
C ALA A 62 1.14 5.58 19.41
N GLY A 63 2.03 5.15 20.32
CA GLY A 63 2.76 3.89 20.17
C GLY A 63 1.83 2.68 20.13
N MET A 64 0.79 2.63 20.97
CA MET A 64 -0.20 1.55 20.97
C MET A 64 -0.99 1.47 19.66
N VAL A 65 -1.38 2.61 19.10
CA VAL A 65 -2.11 2.66 17.82
C VAL A 65 -1.25 2.18 16.66
N LEU A 66 0.03 2.58 16.62
CA LEU A 66 0.98 2.08 15.62
C LEU A 66 1.26 0.58 15.80
N ALA A 67 1.41 0.12 17.04
CA ALA A 67 1.59 -1.30 17.33
C ALA A 67 0.36 -2.14 16.93
N ALA A 68 -0.86 -1.64 17.18
CA ALA A 68 -2.10 -2.28 16.76
C ALA A 68 -2.15 -2.44 15.24
N PHE A 69 -1.79 -1.40 14.50
CA PHE A 69 -1.67 -1.48 13.04
C PHE A 69 -0.61 -2.51 12.62
N ALA A 70 0.55 -2.51 13.26
CA ALA A 70 1.63 -3.45 12.93
C ALA A 70 1.23 -4.91 13.18
N VAL A 71 0.48 -5.20 14.25
CA VAL A 71 -0.09 -6.53 14.52
C VAL A 71 -1.05 -6.96 13.41
N GLY A 72 -1.97 -6.08 13.02
CA GLY A 72 -2.87 -6.34 11.91
C GLY A 72 -2.12 -6.57 10.59
N ASN A 73 -1.10 -5.75 10.31
CA ASN A 73 -0.27 -5.86 9.12
C ASN A 73 0.47 -7.21 9.08
N ALA A 74 1.09 -7.61 10.18
CA ALA A 74 1.75 -8.91 10.29
C ALA A 74 0.78 -10.07 10.06
N GLY A 75 -0.45 -9.99 10.61
CA GLY A 75 -1.51 -10.95 10.35
C GLY A 75 -1.89 -11.03 8.87
N GLY A 76 -2.10 -9.89 8.23
CA GLY A 76 -2.39 -9.82 6.79
C GLY A 76 -1.26 -10.40 5.93
N LEU A 77 -0.02 -10.06 6.25
CA LEU A 77 1.18 -10.56 5.58
C LEU A 77 1.26 -12.09 5.60
N GLN A 78 0.94 -12.71 6.73
CA GLN A 78 1.02 -14.18 6.91
C GLN A 78 0.16 -14.94 5.90
N PHE A 79 -0.97 -14.37 5.51
CA PHE A 79 -1.92 -15.02 4.60
C PHE A 79 -1.83 -14.49 3.16
N SER A 80 -1.23 -13.32 2.96
CA SER A 80 -1.21 -12.61 1.68
C SER A 80 -0.64 -13.45 0.54
N GLY A 81 0.48 -14.15 0.74
CA GLY A 81 1.11 -14.97 -0.30
C GLY A 81 0.17 -16.07 -0.80
N ARG A 82 -0.38 -16.87 0.12
CA ARG A 82 -1.31 -17.96 -0.23
C ARG A 82 -2.58 -17.45 -0.90
N LEU A 83 -3.13 -16.35 -0.39
CA LEU A 83 -4.31 -15.72 -0.97
C LEU A 83 -4.02 -15.15 -2.36
N ALA A 84 -2.87 -14.53 -2.58
CA ALA A 84 -2.45 -14.02 -3.88
C ALA A 84 -2.28 -15.14 -4.91
N ASP A 85 -1.79 -16.31 -4.47
CA ASP A 85 -1.64 -17.46 -5.35
C ASP A 85 -2.96 -18.18 -5.63
N SER A 86 -3.91 -18.18 -4.71
CA SER A 86 -5.20 -18.85 -4.87
C SER A 86 -6.25 -17.97 -5.55
N LEU A 87 -6.41 -16.72 -5.09
CA LEU A 87 -7.45 -15.79 -5.55
C LEU A 87 -6.99 -14.89 -6.70
N GLY A 88 -5.68 -14.68 -6.82
CA GLY A 88 -5.09 -13.74 -7.77
C GLY A 88 -4.61 -12.45 -7.12
N ARG A 89 -3.79 -11.69 -7.86
CA ARG A 89 -3.19 -10.42 -7.38
C ARG A 89 -4.24 -9.31 -7.31
N LYS A 90 -5.05 -9.16 -8.37
CA LYS A 90 -6.04 -8.07 -8.51
C LYS A 90 -7.08 -8.06 -7.37
N PRO A 91 -7.80 -9.16 -7.06
CA PRO A 91 -8.80 -9.16 -5.99
C PRO A 91 -8.20 -8.80 -4.64
N LEU A 92 -6.99 -9.29 -4.38
CA LEU A 92 -6.31 -9.08 -3.12
C LEU A 92 -5.86 -7.62 -2.93
N ILE A 93 -5.37 -6.98 -3.99
CA ILE A 93 -5.03 -5.55 -4.00
C ILE A 93 -6.27 -4.71 -3.73
N ILE A 94 -7.38 -5.01 -4.42
CA ILE A 94 -8.64 -4.28 -4.24
C ILE A 94 -9.16 -4.43 -2.81
N ALA A 95 -9.22 -5.66 -2.30
CA ALA A 95 -9.67 -5.93 -0.93
C ALA A 95 -8.76 -5.22 0.10
N GLY A 96 -7.46 -5.32 -0.07
CA GLY A 96 -6.47 -4.65 0.81
C GLY A 96 -6.62 -3.14 0.80
N LEU A 97 -6.79 -2.51 -0.38
CA LEU A 97 -7.04 -1.07 -0.52
C LEU A 97 -8.35 -0.65 0.14
N ILE A 98 -9.45 -1.35 -0.11
CA ILE A 98 -10.77 -1.01 0.45
C ILE A 98 -10.71 -1.10 1.98
N VAL A 99 -10.21 -2.20 2.53
CA VAL A 99 -10.12 -2.39 3.99
C VAL A 99 -9.20 -1.33 4.60
N ASN A 100 -7.98 -1.18 4.08
CA ASN A 100 -7.02 -0.22 4.63
C ASN A 100 -7.53 1.22 4.55
N ALA A 101 -8.06 1.64 3.40
CA ALA A 101 -8.54 2.99 3.17
C ALA A 101 -9.80 3.31 3.99
N THR A 102 -10.78 2.42 4.03
CA THR A 102 -12.02 2.64 4.79
C THR A 102 -11.72 2.78 6.27
N PHE A 103 -10.96 1.85 6.85
CA PHE A 103 -10.67 1.87 8.28
C PHE A 103 -9.67 2.96 8.67
N THR A 104 -8.82 3.44 7.76
CA THR A 104 -8.04 4.66 7.99
C THR A 104 -8.91 5.90 7.88
N GLY A 105 -9.85 5.95 6.94
CA GLY A 105 -10.75 7.09 6.74
C GLY A 105 -11.70 7.34 7.90
N VAL A 106 -12.18 6.28 8.57
CA VAL A 106 -13.07 6.42 9.73
C VAL A 106 -12.33 6.68 11.03
N LEU A 107 -11.00 6.53 11.07
CA LEU A 107 -10.19 6.68 12.27
C LEU A 107 -10.40 8.06 12.94
N GLY A 108 -10.47 9.12 12.15
CA GLY A 108 -10.67 10.49 12.63
C GLY A 108 -12.02 10.75 13.32
N TRP A 109 -12.99 9.83 13.21
CA TRP A 109 -14.31 9.91 13.82
C TRP A 109 -14.41 9.13 15.13
N MET A 110 -13.32 8.48 15.54
CA MET A 110 -13.26 7.67 16.75
C MET A 110 -12.70 8.49 17.91
N ASP A 111 -13.34 8.41 19.06
CA ASP A 111 -12.93 9.05 20.32
C ASP A 111 -12.58 8.02 21.42
N ASN A 112 -12.93 6.76 21.19
CA ASN A 112 -12.70 5.64 22.10
C ASN A 112 -11.41 4.90 21.75
N LEU A 113 -10.51 4.73 22.72
CA LEU A 113 -9.23 4.07 22.53
C LEU A 113 -9.36 2.66 21.96
N TRP A 114 -10.30 1.87 22.48
CA TRP A 114 -10.47 0.48 22.03
C TRP A 114 -10.96 0.38 20.58
N LEU A 115 -11.84 1.30 20.17
CA LEU A 115 -12.27 1.42 18.78
C LEU A 115 -11.13 1.85 17.86
N ILE A 116 -10.31 2.80 18.28
CA ILE A 116 -9.12 3.25 17.54
C ILE A 116 -8.14 2.10 17.35
N LEU A 117 -7.87 1.31 18.39
CA LEU A 117 -7.00 0.14 18.31
C LEU A 117 -7.58 -0.93 17.37
N LEU A 118 -8.87 -1.25 17.51
CA LEU A 118 -9.55 -2.23 16.66
C LEU A 118 -9.52 -1.81 15.18
N VAL A 119 -9.89 -0.58 14.89
CA VAL A 119 -9.89 0.02 13.55
C VAL A 119 -8.47 0.00 12.97
N SER A 120 -7.46 0.28 13.80
CA SER A 120 -6.04 0.23 13.37
C SER A 120 -5.57 -1.18 13.04
N VAL A 121 -5.98 -2.20 13.81
CA VAL A 121 -5.69 -3.61 13.49
C VAL A 121 -6.31 -3.99 12.14
N ILE A 122 -7.58 -3.65 11.91
CA ILE A 122 -8.28 -3.98 10.66
C ILE A 122 -7.63 -3.26 9.48
N ALA A 123 -7.31 -1.97 9.62
CA ALA A 123 -6.57 -1.23 8.59
C ALA A 123 -5.20 -1.88 8.31
N GLY A 124 -4.54 -2.36 9.36
CA GLY A 124 -3.27 -3.10 9.25
C GLY A 124 -3.41 -4.38 8.43
N ILE A 125 -4.44 -5.18 8.67
CA ILE A 125 -4.73 -6.39 7.88
C ILE A 125 -4.83 -6.03 6.39
N GLY A 126 -5.57 -4.97 6.06
CA GLY A 126 -5.67 -4.47 4.68
C GLY A 126 -4.31 -4.12 4.08
N GLY A 127 -3.45 -3.42 4.83
CA GLY A 127 -2.09 -3.09 4.40
C GLY A 127 -1.22 -4.33 4.19
N GLY A 128 -1.32 -5.31 5.08
CA GLY A 128 -0.59 -6.58 5.00
C GLY A 128 -1.00 -7.45 3.81
N LEU A 129 -2.25 -7.38 3.39
CA LEU A 129 -2.72 -8.03 2.17
C LEU A 129 -2.25 -7.29 0.90
N LEU A 130 -2.27 -5.95 0.95
CA LEU A 130 -1.99 -5.07 -0.18
C LEU A 130 -0.52 -5.13 -0.62
N ASN A 131 0.41 -4.93 0.31
CA ASN A 131 1.83 -4.72 0.01
C ASN A 131 2.46 -5.87 -0.79
N PRO A 132 2.37 -7.16 -0.38
CA PRO A 132 2.96 -8.26 -1.14
C PRO A 132 2.28 -8.47 -2.49
N ALA A 133 0.96 -8.26 -2.57
CA ALA A 133 0.22 -8.41 -3.81
C ALA A 133 0.64 -7.37 -4.87
N GLN A 134 0.90 -6.13 -4.46
CA GLN A 134 1.46 -5.09 -5.34
C GLN A 134 2.87 -5.44 -5.82
N GLN A 135 3.75 -5.88 -4.91
CA GLN A 135 5.10 -6.30 -5.24
C GLN A 135 5.10 -7.48 -6.23
N ALA A 136 4.24 -8.48 -5.97
CA ALA A 136 4.08 -9.62 -6.86
C ALA A 136 3.56 -9.20 -8.25
N THR A 137 2.61 -8.26 -8.32
CA THR A 137 2.14 -7.72 -9.60
C THR A 137 3.26 -7.08 -10.41
N VAL A 138 4.10 -6.26 -9.78
CA VAL A 138 5.24 -5.63 -10.46
C VAL A 138 6.24 -6.69 -10.93
N ALA A 139 6.53 -7.69 -10.10
CA ALA A 139 7.40 -8.81 -10.46
C ALA A 139 6.84 -9.64 -11.63
N ASP A 140 5.55 -9.95 -11.62
CA ASP A 140 4.87 -10.67 -12.70
C ASP A 140 4.95 -9.91 -14.04
N ILE A 141 4.85 -8.57 -14.01
CA ILE A 141 4.95 -7.72 -15.22
C ILE A 141 6.37 -7.73 -15.78
N ILE A 142 7.39 -7.71 -14.92
CA ILE A 142 8.79 -7.78 -15.33
C ILE A 142 9.08 -9.16 -15.96
N GLY A 143 8.57 -10.23 -15.35
CA GLY A 143 8.81 -11.61 -15.76
C GLY A 143 10.23 -12.10 -15.46
N ASN A 144 10.45 -13.40 -15.62
CA ASN A 144 11.69 -14.07 -15.21
C ASN A 144 12.88 -13.89 -16.17
N LYS A 145 12.63 -13.37 -17.38
CA LYS A 145 13.62 -13.30 -18.47
C LYS A 145 14.24 -11.91 -18.66
N ARG A 146 13.85 -10.93 -17.85
CA ARG A 146 14.27 -9.52 -18.02
C ARG A 146 14.70 -8.91 -16.69
N SER A 147 15.66 -8.00 -16.71
CA SER A 147 16.00 -7.23 -15.54
C SER A 147 15.01 -6.07 -15.37
N GLY A 148 14.36 -5.98 -14.21
CA GLY A 148 13.28 -5.02 -13.93
C GLY A 148 13.63 -3.92 -12.96
N GLY A 149 14.91 -3.68 -12.69
CA GLY A 149 15.33 -2.72 -11.68
C GLY A 149 14.73 -1.32 -11.87
N LYS A 150 14.66 -0.81 -13.11
CA LYS A 150 14.04 0.49 -13.41
C LYS A 150 12.53 0.49 -13.19
N VAL A 151 11.86 -0.61 -13.49
CA VAL A 151 10.40 -0.76 -13.31
C VAL A 151 10.06 -0.79 -11.83
N LEU A 152 10.81 -1.58 -11.04
CA LEU A 152 10.65 -1.65 -9.60
C LEU A 152 10.99 -0.31 -8.92
N ALA A 153 12.07 0.34 -9.34
CA ALA A 153 12.46 1.67 -8.82
C ALA A 153 11.37 2.72 -9.09
N THR A 154 10.77 2.74 -10.28
CA THR A 154 9.67 3.67 -10.59
C THR A 154 8.44 3.39 -9.73
N PHE A 155 8.11 2.13 -9.47
CA PHE A 155 7.02 1.78 -8.55
C PHE A 155 7.33 2.26 -7.12
N GLN A 156 8.55 2.04 -6.64
CA GLN A 156 8.99 2.51 -5.32
C GLN A 156 8.95 4.03 -5.22
N MET A 157 9.42 4.75 -6.26
CA MET A 157 9.31 6.21 -6.31
C MET A 157 7.87 6.69 -6.19
N ALA A 158 6.90 6.01 -6.80
CA ALA A 158 5.49 6.37 -6.65
C ALA A 158 5.02 6.25 -5.20
N GLN A 159 5.44 5.20 -4.47
CA GLN A 159 5.17 5.07 -3.04
C GLN A 159 5.84 6.18 -2.22
N ASP A 160 7.10 6.48 -2.50
CA ASP A 160 7.86 7.51 -1.78
C ASP A 160 7.25 8.89 -1.99
N PHE A 161 6.80 9.21 -3.20
CA PHE A 161 6.04 10.44 -3.47
C PHE A 161 4.77 10.53 -2.62
N GLY A 162 4.02 9.44 -2.52
CA GLY A 162 2.85 9.37 -1.64
C GLY A 162 3.23 9.60 -0.17
N ALA A 163 4.29 8.95 0.29
CA ALA A 163 4.78 9.07 1.67
C ALA A 163 5.25 10.50 2.04
N ILE A 164 5.77 11.24 1.07
CA ILE A 164 6.22 12.64 1.26
C ILE A 164 5.03 13.60 1.19
N LEU A 165 4.21 13.48 0.15
CA LEU A 165 3.11 14.42 -0.09
C LEU A 165 1.94 14.20 0.87
N GLY A 166 1.71 12.96 1.31
CA GLY A 166 0.61 12.61 2.21
C GLY A 166 0.59 13.44 3.50
N PRO A 167 1.65 13.40 4.31
CA PRO A 167 1.72 14.19 5.55
C PRO A 167 1.54 15.68 5.34
N ILE A 168 2.12 16.23 4.26
CA ILE A 168 2.04 17.65 3.95
C ILE A 168 0.59 18.05 3.66
N ALA A 169 -0.05 17.37 2.72
CA ALA A 169 -1.42 17.71 2.31
C ALA A 169 -2.44 17.41 3.42
N ILE A 170 -2.29 16.28 4.11
CA ILE A 170 -3.20 15.92 5.21
C ILE A 170 -2.96 16.81 6.43
N GLY A 171 -1.72 17.20 6.73
CA GLY A 171 -1.42 18.18 7.79
C GLY A 171 -2.09 19.53 7.52
N MET A 172 -1.97 20.06 6.31
CA MET A 172 -2.67 21.29 5.90
C MET A 172 -4.20 21.15 6.05
N LEU A 173 -4.74 19.98 5.74
CA LEU A 173 -6.17 19.72 5.86
C LEU A 173 -6.61 19.60 7.32
N VAL A 174 -5.78 19.03 8.19
CA VAL A 174 -6.00 19.01 9.64
C VAL A 174 -6.07 20.43 10.19
N ASP A 175 -5.13 21.29 9.80
CA ASP A 175 -5.10 22.69 10.26
C ASP A 175 -6.32 23.49 9.77
N ALA A 176 -6.80 23.21 8.56
CA ALA A 176 -7.93 23.92 7.96
C ALA A 176 -9.29 23.39 8.41
N GLN A 177 -9.48 22.09 8.56
CA GLN A 177 -10.79 21.44 8.72
C GLN A 177 -10.83 20.35 9.81
N GLY A 178 -9.72 20.09 10.47
CA GLY A 178 -9.62 19.12 11.54
C GLY A 178 -9.41 17.67 11.06
N TYR A 179 -9.20 16.79 12.05
CA TYR A 179 -8.85 15.39 11.80
C TYR A 179 -9.94 14.58 11.12
N HIS A 180 -11.22 14.85 11.37
CA HIS A 180 -12.34 14.12 10.74
C HIS A 180 -12.28 14.20 9.23
N VAL A 181 -12.18 15.41 8.69
CA VAL A 181 -12.12 15.66 7.26
C VAL A 181 -10.80 15.13 6.68
N ALA A 182 -9.69 15.35 7.38
CA ALA A 182 -8.37 14.94 6.93
C ALA A 182 -8.25 13.42 6.77
N PHE A 183 -8.70 12.62 7.75
CA PHE A 183 -8.70 11.17 7.64
C PHE A 183 -9.69 10.66 6.61
N THR A 184 -10.87 11.27 6.49
CA THR A 184 -11.83 10.92 5.43
C THR A 184 -11.23 11.14 4.05
N ALA A 185 -10.57 12.27 3.83
CA ALA A 185 -9.87 12.56 2.57
C ALA A 185 -8.73 11.56 2.31
N CYS A 186 -7.98 11.19 3.35
CA CYS A 186 -6.94 10.17 3.26
C CYS A 186 -7.51 8.82 2.81
N GLY A 187 -8.62 8.38 3.42
CA GLY A 187 -9.32 7.16 3.03
C GLY A 187 -9.85 7.22 1.59
N ALA A 188 -10.38 8.37 1.17
CA ALA A 188 -10.89 8.56 -0.18
C ALA A 188 -9.82 8.33 -1.26
N ILE A 189 -8.57 8.73 -1.04
CA ILE A 189 -7.46 8.48 -1.97
C ILE A 189 -7.23 6.97 -2.16
N GLY A 190 -7.23 6.19 -1.09
CA GLY A 190 -7.10 4.74 -1.18
C GLY A 190 -8.29 4.07 -1.87
N LEU A 191 -9.52 4.57 -1.65
CA LEU A 191 -10.72 4.06 -2.33
C LEU A 191 -10.73 4.41 -3.83
N VAL A 192 -10.23 5.59 -4.20
CA VAL A 192 -10.04 5.95 -5.62
C VAL A 192 -9.04 4.99 -6.29
N ALA A 193 -7.94 4.67 -5.61
CA ALA A 193 -6.99 3.68 -6.11
C ALA A 193 -7.62 2.29 -6.28
N ALA A 194 -8.48 1.86 -5.36
CA ALA A 194 -9.26 0.62 -5.50
C ALA A 194 -10.19 0.68 -6.71
N GLY A 195 -10.86 1.80 -6.94
CA GLY A 195 -11.69 2.04 -8.13
C GLY A 195 -10.90 1.95 -9.43
N VAL A 196 -9.69 2.51 -9.47
CA VAL A 196 -8.79 2.38 -10.63
C VAL A 196 -8.45 0.91 -10.90
N TRP A 197 -8.16 0.12 -9.86
CA TRP A 197 -7.93 -1.30 -10.01
C TRP A 197 -9.15 -2.07 -10.50
N LEU A 198 -10.35 -1.72 -10.04
CA LEU A 198 -11.58 -2.34 -10.52
C LEU A 198 -11.78 -2.13 -12.02
N VAL A 199 -11.57 -0.90 -12.51
CA VAL A 199 -11.87 -0.51 -13.89
C VAL A 199 -10.72 -0.84 -14.85
N HIS A 200 -9.49 -0.53 -14.48
CA HIS A 200 -8.33 -0.61 -15.39
C HIS A 200 -7.33 -1.71 -15.02
N GLY A 201 -7.33 -2.18 -13.78
CA GLY A 201 -6.41 -3.21 -13.32
C GLY A 201 -6.65 -4.54 -14.02
N LYS A 202 -5.56 -5.20 -14.45
CA LYS A 202 -5.60 -6.54 -15.00
C LYS A 202 -4.95 -7.54 -14.05
N GLU A 203 -5.48 -8.76 -14.03
CA GLU A 203 -4.85 -9.86 -13.30
C GLU A 203 -3.50 -10.20 -13.93
N THR A 204 -2.48 -10.36 -13.11
CA THR A 204 -1.12 -10.67 -13.56
C THR A 204 -0.64 -12.05 -13.12
N ARG A 205 -1.44 -12.75 -12.31
CA ARG A 205 -1.10 -14.09 -11.85
C ARG A 205 -0.72 -14.98 -13.04
N PRO A 206 0.46 -15.66 -13.00
CA PRO A 206 0.81 -16.65 -13.99
C PRO A 206 -0.24 -17.76 -14.02
N GLN A 207 -0.79 -18.04 -15.20
CA GLN A 207 -1.70 -19.18 -15.35
C GLN A 207 -0.90 -20.47 -15.27
N PRO A 208 -1.37 -21.51 -14.56
CA PRO A 208 -0.76 -22.83 -14.66
C PRO A 208 -0.76 -23.24 -16.13
N THR A 209 0.41 -23.51 -16.67
CA THR A 209 0.52 -24.16 -17.96
C THR A 209 -0.14 -25.53 -17.85
N ALA A 210 -1.22 -25.71 -18.61
CA ALA A 210 -1.93 -26.98 -18.71
C ALA A 210 -1.02 -28.06 -19.32
#